data_cb8df7c79ec435946bd9f21ca3b1976e
#
_entry.id   cb8df7c79ec435946bd9f21ca3b1976e
#
_cell.length_a   1.000
_cell.length_b   1.000
_cell.length_c   1.000
_cell.angle_alpha   90.00
_cell.angle_beta   90.00
_cell.angle_gamma   90.00
#
_symmetry.space_group_name_H-M   'P 1'
#
loop_
_entity.id
_entity.type
_entity.pdbx_description
1 polymer ?
#
loop_
_entity_poly.entity_id
_entity_poly.type
_entity_poly.pdbx_seq_one_letter_code
_entity_poly.pdbx_strand_id
1 'polypeptide(L)'
;PVDRIDRMVEELGLNFSYEAYDPRYDERRKTDYANAFFRRRQRKGITWPDAARLLKSRPYFAAQMVQAGDADGFVGGVSRNYADVLRPNLELIGKADDAHCVIGCYMMNVKGRTIFLADATVNVYPDSRTLAEIAVQTAKVARRFGVVPRVAMLSFSNFGSTRAQRSERIEEAVIMARTLDPTLMIDGPMQSDTALNPSVQEEYPFMQLVGPANVLILPNLASANIAYKLLELSLIHISEPTRPLH
;
A
#
# COMPACT_ATOMS: atom_id res chain seq x y z
N PRO A 1 -17.06 -21.13 -8.45
CA PRO A 1 -18.29 -21.76 -8.00
C PRO A 1 -18.41 -21.61 -6.48
N VAL A 2 -19.62 -21.39 -5.99
CA VAL A 2 -19.92 -21.24 -4.56
C VAL A 2 -19.43 -22.48 -3.80
N ASP A 3 -19.69 -23.66 -4.32
CA ASP A 3 -19.28 -24.96 -3.77
C ASP A 3 -17.75 -25.06 -3.45
N ARG A 4 -16.92 -24.25 -4.10
CA ARG A 4 -15.50 -24.19 -3.79
C ARG A 4 -15.22 -23.34 -2.54
N ILE A 5 -16.02 -22.30 -2.33
CA ILE A 5 -15.90 -21.45 -1.14
C ILE A 5 -16.33 -22.26 0.08
N ASP A 6 -17.46 -22.96 -0.02
CA ASP A 6 -18.00 -23.81 1.06
C ASP A 6 -16.96 -24.85 1.49
N ARG A 7 -16.38 -25.59 0.54
CA ARG A 7 -15.31 -26.54 0.82
C ARG A 7 -14.07 -25.94 1.49
N MET A 8 -13.62 -24.77 1.02
CA MET A 8 -12.47 -24.10 1.63
C MET A 8 -12.75 -23.61 3.05
N VAL A 9 -13.95 -23.12 3.33
CA VAL A 9 -14.38 -22.73 4.68
C VAL A 9 -14.37 -23.93 5.61
N GLU A 10 -14.88 -25.07 5.14
CA GLU A 10 -14.90 -26.33 5.88
C GLU A 10 -13.50 -26.90 6.12
N GLU A 11 -12.67 -26.99 5.06
CA GLU A 11 -11.27 -27.43 5.14
C GLU A 11 -10.41 -26.59 6.10
N LEU A 12 -10.67 -25.28 6.18
CA LEU A 12 -9.95 -24.36 7.06
C LEU A 12 -10.57 -24.27 8.47
N GLY A 13 -11.67 -24.97 8.73
CA GLY A 13 -12.35 -24.97 10.03
C GLY A 13 -12.88 -23.58 10.42
N LEU A 14 -13.26 -22.75 9.45
CA LEU A 14 -13.70 -21.38 9.69
C LEU A 14 -15.18 -21.39 10.12
N ASN A 15 -15.49 -20.65 11.18
CA ASN A 15 -16.86 -20.56 11.74
C ASN A 15 -17.35 -19.12 11.67
N PHE A 16 -17.83 -18.70 10.50
CA PHE A 16 -18.49 -17.40 10.30
C PHE A 16 -19.56 -17.51 9.21
N SER A 17 -20.55 -16.63 9.24
CA SER A 17 -21.54 -16.52 8.17
C SER A 17 -20.99 -15.66 7.03
N TYR A 18 -21.25 -16.05 5.80
CA TYR A 18 -20.87 -15.30 4.60
C TYR A 18 -21.96 -15.42 3.53
N GLU A 19 -21.97 -14.45 2.65
CA GLU A 19 -22.77 -14.48 1.43
C GLU A 19 -21.86 -14.67 0.23
N ALA A 20 -22.18 -15.63 -0.62
CA ALA A 20 -21.41 -15.90 -1.83
C ALA A 20 -22.11 -15.34 -3.06
N TYR A 21 -21.42 -14.46 -3.79
CA TYR A 21 -21.90 -13.86 -5.03
C TYR A 21 -21.10 -14.35 -6.23
N ASP A 22 -21.80 -14.77 -7.29
CA ASP A 22 -21.19 -14.98 -8.59
C ASP A 22 -21.65 -13.88 -9.55
N PRO A 23 -20.72 -12.99 -9.99
CA PRO A 23 -21.05 -11.89 -10.92
C PRO A 23 -21.73 -12.32 -12.21
N ARG A 24 -21.68 -13.59 -12.57
CA ARG A 24 -22.30 -14.12 -13.80
C ARG A 24 -23.81 -14.30 -13.69
N TYR A 25 -24.32 -14.48 -12.48
CA TYR A 25 -25.72 -14.87 -12.24
C TYR A 25 -26.56 -13.80 -11.54
N ASP A 26 -25.98 -12.75 -11.01
CA ASP A 26 -26.70 -11.64 -10.36
C ASP A 26 -27.08 -10.57 -11.39
N GLU A 27 -28.13 -10.82 -12.15
CA GLU A 27 -28.58 -9.93 -13.24
C GLU A 27 -29.05 -8.55 -12.75
N ARG A 28 -29.68 -8.48 -11.56
CA ARG A 28 -30.17 -7.21 -11.01
C ARG A 28 -29.01 -6.30 -10.64
N ARG A 29 -28.09 -6.78 -9.81
CA ARG A 29 -26.90 -5.99 -9.43
C ARG A 29 -26.03 -5.64 -10.63
N LYS A 30 -25.88 -6.54 -11.60
CA LYS A 30 -25.14 -6.26 -12.84
C LYS A 30 -25.66 -5.03 -13.56
N THR A 31 -26.96 -4.90 -13.74
CA THR A 31 -27.58 -3.78 -14.47
C THR A 31 -27.39 -2.48 -13.69
N ASP A 32 -27.65 -2.47 -12.39
CA ASP A 32 -27.49 -1.29 -11.54
C ASP A 32 -26.03 -0.85 -11.46
N TYR A 33 -25.12 -1.79 -11.27
CA TYR A 33 -23.69 -1.53 -11.24
C TYR A 33 -23.14 -1.06 -12.59
N ALA A 34 -23.61 -1.64 -13.70
CA ALA A 34 -23.22 -1.21 -15.05
C ALA A 34 -23.67 0.23 -15.32
N ASN A 35 -24.87 0.59 -14.91
CA ASN A 35 -25.40 1.95 -15.01
C ASN A 35 -24.59 2.94 -14.16
N ALA A 36 -24.23 2.57 -12.94
CA ALA A 36 -23.43 3.39 -12.05
C ALA A 36 -22.01 3.59 -12.60
N PHE A 37 -21.37 2.50 -13.04
CA PHE A 37 -20.03 2.53 -13.64
C PHE A 37 -20.02 3.36 -14.92
N PHE A 38 -20.96 3.15 -15.84
CA PHE A 38 -21.10 3.93 -17.07
C PHE A 38 -21.23 5.42 -16.76
N ARG A 39 -22.16 5.82 -15.87
CA ARG A 39 -22.37 7.23 -15.49
C ARG A 39 -21.09 7.86 -14.96
N ARG A 40 -20.30 7.14 -14.17
CA ARG A 40 -19.04 7.63 -13.60
C ARG A 40 -17.94 7.80 -14.65
N ARG A 41 -17.88 6.94 -15.66
CA ARG A 41 -16.74 6.83 -16.59
C ARG A 41 -17.05 7.16 -18.05
N GLN A 42 -18.28 7.48 -18.40
CA GLN A 42 -18.68 7.81 -19.79
C GLN A 42 -17.83 8.95 -20.39
N ARG A 43 -17.50 9.99 -19.60
CA ARG A 43 -16.63 11.08 -20.06
C ARG A 43 -15.17 10.67 -20.26
N LYS A 44 -14.79 9.46 -19.83
CA LYS A 44 -13.47 8.86 -20.04
C LYS A 44 -13.51 7.75 -21.09
N GLY A 45 -14.57 7.70 -21.92
CA GLY A 45 -14.69 6.83 -23.07
C GLY A 45 -15.26 5.44 -22.80
N ILE A 46 -15.71 5.13 -21.57
CA ILE A 46 -16.39 3.85 -21.29
C ILE A 46 -17.80 3.91 -21.86
N THR A 47 -18.15 2.90 -22.68
CA THR A 47 -19.52 2.69 -23.16
C THR A 47 -20.30 1.81 -22.19
N TRP A 48 -21.65 1.83 -22.29
CA TRP A 48 -22.46 0.96 -21.44
C TRP A 48 -22.17 -0.55 -21.66
N PRO A 49 -22.03 -1.05 -22.90
CA PRO A 49 -21.61 -2.44 -23.13
C PRO A 49 -20.24 -2.77 -22.51
N ASP A 50 -19.28 -1.82 -22.51
CA ASP A 50 -17.98 -2.02 -21.86
C ASP A 50 -18.14 -2.14 -20.36
N ALA A 51 -18.91 -1.27 -19.73
CA ALA A 51 -19.20 -1.33 -18.29
C ALA A 51 -19.83 -2.68 -17.90
N ALA A 52 -20.85 -3.13 -18.65
CA ALA A 52 -21.49 -4.41 -18.41
C ALA A 52 -20.54 -5.61 -18.63
N ARG A 53 -19.63 -5.52 -19.62
CA ARG A 53 -18.61 -6.54 -19.89
C ARG A 53 -17.56 -6.62 -18.78
N LEU A 54 -17.04 -5.47 -18.33
CA LEU A 54 -16.01 -5.37 -17.30
C LEU A 54 -16.51 -5.89 -15.95
N LEU A 55 -17.76 -5.64 -15.59
CA LEU A 55 -18.38 -6.13 -14.36
C LEU A 55 -18.57 -7.65 -14.28
N LYS A 56 -18.37 -8.40 -15.38
CA LYS A 56 -18.26 -9.86 -15.32
C LYS A 56 -16.94 -10.31 -14.64
N SER A 57 -15.96 -9.42 -14.53
CA SER A 57 -14.71 -9.67 -13.83
C SER A 57 -14.89 -9.45 -12.33
N ARG A 58 -14.44 -10.42 -11.52
CA ARG A 58 -14.55 -10.36 -10.05
C ARG A 58 -13.97 -9.10 -9.43
N PRO A 59 -12.76 -8.60 -9.83
CA PRO A 59 -12.22 -7.35 -9.28
C PRO A 59 -13.10 -6.13 -9.57
N TYR A 60 -13.67 -6.02 -10.78
CA TYR A 60 -14.59 -4.93 -11.12
C TYR A 60 -15.88 -5.01 -10.34
N PHE A 61 -16.45 -6.21 -10.20
CA PHE A 61 -17.67 -6.41 -9.45
C PHE A 61 -17.46 -6.08 -7.95
N ALA A 62 -16.40 -6.60 -7.34
CA ALA A 62 -16.08 -6.34 -5.94
C ALA A 62 -15.78 -4.86 -5.67
N ALA A 63 -15.01 -4.19 -6.54
CA ALA A 63 -14.77 -2.75 -6.42
C ALA A 63 -16.07 -1.93 -6.57
N GLN A 64 -17.00 -2.38 -7.41
CA GLN A 64 -18.30 -1.72 -7.56
C GLN A 64 -19.21 -1.96 -6.34
N MET A 65 -19.14 -3.12 -5.67
CA MET A 65 -19.83 -3.34 -4.39
C MET A 65 -19.38 -2.34 -3.34
N VAL A 66 -18.07 -2.12 -3.20
CA VAL A 66 -17.53 -1.11 -2.26
C VAL A 66 -17.99 0.29 -2.64
N GLN A 67 -17.96 0.63 -3.93
CA GLN A 67 -18.39 1.94 -4.41
C GLN A 67 -19.90 2.18 -4.21
N ALA A 68 -20.71 1.13 -4.26
CA ALA A 68 -22.15 1.19 -4.03
C ALA A 68 -22.54 1.21 -2.54
N GLY A 69 -21.59 0.91 -1.64
CA GLY A 69 -21.85 0.76 -0.20
C GLY A 69 -22.39 -0.61 0.21
N ASP A 70 -22.36 -1.59 -0.71
CA ASP A 70 -22.76 -2.98 -0.43
C ASP A 70 -21.64 -3.80 0.25
N ALA A 71 -20.44 -3.22 0.35
CA ALA A 71 -19.31 -3.77 1.09
C ALA A 71 -18.41 -2.65 1.62
N ASP A 72 -17.77 -2.87 2.77
CA ASP A 72 -16.90 -1.90 3.44
C ASP A 72 -15.48 -1.89 2.88
N GLY A 73 -15.05 -2.96 2.23
CA GLY A 73 -13.72 -3.10 1.69
C GLY A 73 -13.60 -4.23 0.66
N PHE A 74 -12.47 -4.22 -0.05
CA PHE A 74 -12.14 -5.22 -1.06
C PHE A 74 -10.77 -5.83 -0.76
N VAL A 75 -10.74 -7.16 -0.66
CA VAL A 75 -9.52 -7.95 -0.54
C VAL A 75 -9.40 -8.87 -1.75
N GLY A 76 -8.25 -8.81 -2.43
CA GLY A 76 -8.02 -9.62 -3.62
C GLY A 76 -6.58 -9.57 -4.09
N GLY A 77 -6.21 -10.44 -5.07
CA GLY A 77 -4.92 -10.36 -5.74
C GLY A 77 -4.05 -11.62 -5.74
N VAL A 78 -4.33 -12.60 -4.88
CA VAL A 78 -3.47 -13.81 -4.73
C VAL A 78 -3.21 -14.54 -6.06
N SER A 79 -4.18 -14.59 -6.97
CA SER A 79 -4.10 -15.32 -8.24
C SER A 79 -4.21 -14.42 -9.47
N ARG A 80 -3.92 -13.11 -9.33
CA ARG A 80 -4.03 -12.13 -10.41
C ARG A 80 -2.86 -11.18 -10.41
N ASN A 81 -2.55 -10.60 -11.57
CA ASN A 81 -1.58 -9.53 -11.69
C ASN A 81 -2.04 -8.30 -10.89
N TYR A 82 -1.09 -7.59 -10.30
CA TYR A 82 -1.35 -6.40 -9.50
C TYR A 82 -2.19 -5.34 -10.25
N ALA A 83 -1.84 -5.07 -11.51
CA ALA A 83 -2.56 -4.10 -12.33
C ALA A 83 -4.04 -4.46 -12.58
N ASP A 84 -4.35 -5.76 -12.69
CA ASP A 84 -5.72 -6.24 -12.93
C ASP A 84 -6.61 -6.07 -11.69
N VAL A 85 -6.01 -5.95 -10.51
CA VAL A 85 -6.73 -5.68 -9.25
C VAL A 85 -6.76 -4.19 -8.95
N LEU A 86 -5.66 -3.47 -9.16
CA LEU A 86 -5.57 -2.04 -8.87
C LEU A 86 -6.45 -1.20 -9.80
N ARG A 87 -6.45 -1.49 -11.11
CA ARG A 87 -7.20 -0.70 -12.10
C ARG A 87 -8.69 -0.57 -11.77
N PRO A 88 -9.44 -1.64 -11.46
CA PRO A 88 -10.84 -1.53 -11.03
C PRO A 88 -11.04 -0.60 -9.83
N ASN A 89 -10.16 -0.69 -8.84
CA ASN A 89 -10.24 0.17 -7.65
C ASN A 89 -10.03 1.64 -8.00
N LEU A 90 -9.05 1.96 -8.86
CA LEU A 90 -8.81 3.33 -9.32
C LEU A 90 -9.95 3.86 -10.20
N GLU A 91 -10.57 3.00 -10.99
CA GLU A 91 -11.64 3.39 -11.91
C GLU A 91 -13.00 3.56 -11.22
N LEU A 92 -13.30 2.77 -10.22
CA LEU A 92 -14.60 2.72 -9.55
C LEU A 92 -14.61 3.45 -8.21
N ILE A 93 -13.66 3.17 -7.32
CA ILE A 93 -13.55 3.81 -6.02
C ILE A 93 -12.82 5.14 -6.16
N GLY A 94 -11.64 5.12 -6.79
CA GLY A 94 -10.78 6.30 -6.93
C GLY A 94 -9.94 6.55 -5.68
N LYS A 95 -9.39 7.75 -5.57
CA LYS A 95 -8.70 8.23 -4.37
C LYS A 95 -9.68 8.97 -3.46
N ALA A 96 -9.39 9.03 -2.17
CA ALA A 96 -10.13 9.88 -1.24
C ALA A 96 -10.03 11.35 -1.64
N ASP A 97 -11.05 12.15 -1.32
CA ASP A 97 -11.13 13.55 -1.77
C ASP A 97 -10.01 14.41 -1.16
N ASP A 98 -9.58 14.08 0.06
CA ASP A 98 -8.48 14.74 0.78
C ASP A 98 -7.10 14.20 0.41
N ALA A 99 -7.01 13.13 -0.41
CA ALA A 99 -5.74 12.55 -0.83
C ALA A 99 -5.22 13.20 -2.12
N HIS A 100 -3.93 13.58 -2.13
CA HIS A 100 -3.27 14.06 -3.35
C HIS A 100 -2.98 12.91 -4.32
N CYS A 101 -2.53 11.77 -3.80
CA CYS A 101 -2.18 10.58 -4.58
C CYS A 101 -2.70 9.29 -3.94
N VAL A 102 -2.70 8.21 -4.72
CA VAL A 102 -2.87 6.84 -4.23
C VAL A 102 -1.50 6.28 -3.92
N ILE A 103 -1.37 5.54 -2.84
CA ILE A 103 -0.11 4.93 -2.41
C ILE A 103 -0.19 3.41 -2.34
N GLY A 104 0.94 2.74 -2.54
CA GLY A 104 1.10 1.33 -2.24
C GLY A 104 1.97 1.12 -1.01
N CYS A 105 1.38 0.55 0.04
CA CYS A 105 2.05 0.31 1.30
C CYS A 105 2.13 -1.20 1.58
N TYR A 106 3.33 -1.69 1.87
CA TYR A 106 3.56 -3.04 2.40
C TYR A 106 3.69 -2.97 3.92
N MET A 107 2.96 -3.85 4.58
CA MET A 107 3.16 -4.13 6.00
C MET A 107 3.90 -5.46 6.13
N MET A 108 5.07 -5.41 6.73
CA MET A 108 5.97 -6.56 6.88
C MET A 108 6.26 -6.82 8.35
N ASN A 109 6.26 -8.08 8.75
CA ASN A 109 6.72 -8.47 10.09
C ASN A 109 8.15 -9.00 9.98
N VAL A 110 9.11 -8.26 10.48
CA VAL A 110 10.54 -8.57 10.44
C VAL A 110 11.04 -8.83 11.84
N LYS A 111 11.31 -10.09 12.20
CA LYS A 111 11.80 -10.49 13.53
C LYS A 111 10.93 -9.93 14.67
N GLY A 112 9.61 -10.04 14.54
CA GLY A 112 8.64 -9.57 15.52
C GLY A 112 8.39 -8.05 15.53
N ARG A 113 8.99 -7.31 14.60
CA ARG A 113 8.77 -5.87 14.43
C ARG A 113 7.94 -5.60 13.18
N THR A 114 6.86 -4.85 13.32
CA THR A 114 6.06 -4.42 12.18
C THR A 114 6.71 -3.22 11.52
N ILE A 115 6.98 -3.33 10.22
CA ILE A 115 7.56 -2.27 9.39
C ILE A 115 6.60 -1.99 8.23
N PHE A 116 6.34 -0.72 7.97
CA PHE A 116 5.58 -0.24 6.80
C PHE A 116 6.56 0.33 5.79
N LEU A 117 6.44 -0.09 4.52
CA LEU A 117 7.30 0.32 3.42
C LEU A 117 6.46 0.89 2.29
N ALA A 118 6.73 2.10 1.83
CA ALA A 118 6.02 2.80 0.76
C ALA A 118 6.94 3.74 -0.05
N ASP A 119 6.63 4.09 -1.28
CA ASP A 119 5.64 3.48 -2.17
C ASP A 119 6.32 2.47 -3.09
N ALA A 120 5.90 1.23 -3.05
CA ALA A 120 6.53 0.15 -3.81
C ALA A 120 5.71 -0.33 -5.02
N THR A 121 4.60 0.37 -5.37
CA THR A 121 3.67 -0.16 -6.38
C THR A 121 3.00 0.87 -7.29
N VAL A 122 2.93 2.15 -6.95
CA VAL A 122 2.11 3.14 -7.66
C VAL A 122 2.93 4.28 -8.25
N ASN A 123 3.69 5.01 -7.42
CA ASN A 123 4.33 6.27 -7.82
C ASN A 123 5.76 6.02 -8.31
N VAL A 124 6.00 6.13 -9.62
CA VAL A 124 7.30 5.77 -10.24
C VAL A 124 8.41 6.74 -9.82
N TYR A 125 8.20 8.04 -9.98
CA TYR A 125 9.13 9.10 -9.61
C TYR A 125 8.35 10.21 -8.89
N PRO A 126 8.02 10.04 -7.60
CA PRO A 126 7.26 11.03 -6.84
C PRO A 126 8.09 12.32 -6.66
N ASP A 127 7.45 13.47 -6.82
CA ASP A 127 8.01 14.77 -6.43
C ASP A 127 7.99 14.95 -4.90
N SER A 128 8.51 16.08 -4.40
CA SER A 128 8.58 16.36 -2.96
C SER A 128 7.20 16.33 -2.29
N ARG A 129 6.19 16.87 -2.96
CA ARG A 129 4.81 16.89 -2.47
C ARG A 129 4.23 15.49 -2.39
N THR A 130 4.40 14.70 -3.44
CA THR A 130 3.92 13.31 -3.48
C THR A 130 4.64 12.45 -2.43
N LEU A 131 5.95 12.64 -2.23
CA LEU A 131 6.71 11.95 -1.17
C LEU A 131 6.19 12.31 0.23
N ALA A 132 5.90 13.58 0.49
CA ALA A 132 5.31 14.04 1.74
C ALA A 132 3.94 13.38 1.99
N GLU A 133 3.09 13.33 0.98
CA GLU A 133 1.78 12.67 1.04
C GLU A 133 1.91 11.16 1.27
N ILE A 134 2.85 10.49 0.59
CA ILE A 134 3.14 9.07 0.82
C ILE A 134 3.50 8.85 2.29
N ALA A 135 4.36 9.69 2.88
CA ALA A 135 4.77 9.60 4.27
C ALA A 135 3.59 9.75 5.23
N VAL A 136 2.78 10.79 5.07
CA VAL A 136 1.62 11.08 5.92
C VAL A 136 0.56 9.98 5.81
N GLN A 137 0.24 9.55 4.59
CA GLN A 137 -0.76 8.49 4.39
C GLN A 137 -0.28 7.15 4.94
N THR A 138 1.00 6.79 4.76
CA THR A 138 1.57 5.56 5.34
C THR A 138 1.55 5.61 6.87
N ALA A 139 1.85 6.76 7.47
CA ALA A 139 1.73 6.96 8.90
C ALA A 139 0.28 6.80 9.41
N LYS A 140 -0.70 7.31 8.66
CA LYS A 140 -2.13 7.08 8.97
C LYS A 140 -2.47 5.58 8.93
N VAL A 141 -1.94 4.84 7.96
CA VAL A 141 -2.10 3.37 7.90
C VAL A 141 -1.48 2.72 9.13
N ALA A 142 -0.25 3.05 9.49
CA ALA A 142 0.41 2.49 10.69
C ALA A 142 -0.41 2.72 11.97
N ARG A 143 -0.94 3.93 12.15
CA ARG A 143 -1.82 4.26 13.30
C ARG A 143 -3.08 3.39 13.35
N ARG A 144 -3.69 3.05 12.20
CA ARG A 144 -4.85 2.15 12.12
C ARG A 144 -4.54 0.74 12.60
N PHE A 145 -3.28 0.30 12.49
CA PHE A 145 -2.80 -0.97 13.05
C PHE A 145 -2.26 -0.84 14.48
N GLY A 146 -2.53 0.27 15.17
CA GLY A 146 -2.08 0.49 16.55
C GLY A 146 -0.60 0.79 16.69
N VAL A 147 0.10 1.10 15.60
CA VAL A 147 1.53 1.39 15.60
C VAL A 147 1.77 2.89 15.62
N VAL A 148 2.55 3.38 16.58
CA VAL A 148 3.02 4.78 16.60
C VAL A 148 4.07 4.97 15.50
N PRO A 149 3.80 5.78 14.46
CA PRO A 149 4.69 5.90 13.31
C PRO A 149 5.96 6.67 13.66
N ARG A 150 7.10 6.10 13.30
CA ARG A 150 8.42 6.75 13.23
C ARG A 150 8.88 6.65 11.80
N VAL A 151 8.80 7.78 11.08
CA VAL A 151 8.93 7.83 9.62
C VAL A 151 10.34 8.23 9.23
N ALA A 152 11.02 7.38 8.48
CA ALA A 152 12.30 7.68 7.85
C ALA A 152 12.12 7.90 6.35
N MET A 153 12.53 9.07 5.87
CA MET A 153 12.63 9.38 4.45
C MET A 153 13.97 8.91 3.92
N LEU A 154 13.97 7.77 3.21
CA LEU A 154 15.21 7.08 2.83
C LEU A 154 15.91 7.73 1.63
N SER A 155 17.24 7.72 1.70
CA SER A 155 18.13 8.18 0.65
C SER A 155 19.40 7.34 0.62
N PHE A 156 20.28 7.63 -0.35
CA PHE A 156 21.65 7.08 -0.42
C PHE A 156 22.65 7.83 0.48
N SER A 157 22.25 8.95 1.08
CA SER A 157 23.10 9.79 1.94
C SER A 157 22.33 10.23 3.18
N ASN A 158 23.07 10.54 4.26
CA ASN A 158 22.52 11.05 5.51
C ASN A 158 22.54 12.57 5.54
N PHE A 159 21.39 13.20 5.84
CA PHE A 159 21.22 14.61 6.19
C PHE A 159 22.01 15.61 5.31
N GLY A 160 22.00 15.41 3.99
CA GLY A 160 22.64 16.33 3.05
C GLY A 160 24.17 16.23 3.01
N SER A 161 24.76 15.12 3.50
CA SER A 161 26.21 14.85 3.38
C SER A 161 26.71 14.87 1.93
N THR A 162 25.80 14.72 0.98
CA THR A 162 26.05 14.85 -0.46
C THR A 162 25.03 15.81 -1.06
N ARG A 163 25.49 16.94 -1.59
CA ARG A 163 24.64 17.89 -2.33
C ARG A 163 24.28 17.34 -3.70
N ALA A 164 23.23 16.56 -3.75
CA ALA A 164 22.64 16.08 -4.99
C ALA A 164 21.17 16.50 -5.03
N GLN A 165 20.71 16.99 -6.19
CA GLN A 165 19.30 17.38 -6.44
C GLN A 165 18.25 16.36 -5.92
N ARG A 166 18.65 15.09 -5.85
CA ARG A 166 17.79 14.00 -5.33
C ARG A 166 17.62 14.04 -3.82
N SER A 167 18.60 14.51 -3.06
CA SER A 167 18.51 14.68 -1.61
C SER A 167 17.68 15.91 -1.25
N GLU A 168 17.83 17.03 -1.97
CA GLU A 168 17.03 18.24 -1.78
C GLU A 168 15.52 17.96 -1.87
N ARG A 169 15.12 17.16 -2.86
CA ARG A 169 13.72 16.74 -3.00
C ARG A 169 13.16 16.02 -1.76
N ILE A 170 13.99 15.22 -1.10
CA ILE A 170 13.58 14.47 0.10
C ILE A 170 13.53 15.39 1.32
N GLU A 171 14.48 16.33 1.44
CA GLU A 171 14.45 17.37 2.49
C GLU A 171 13.20 18.23 2.41
N GLU A 172 12.86 18.70 1.21
CA GLU A 172 11.60 19.41 0.95
C GLU A 172 10.37 18.56 1.35
N ALA A 173 10.39 17.28 1.03
CA ALA A 173 9.30 16.37 1.38
C ALA A 173 9.15 16.20 2.89
N VAL A 174 10.23 16.16 3.66
CA VAL A 174 10.19 16.15 5.14
C VAL A 174 9.54 17.42 5.68
N ILE A 175 9.92 18.59 5.17
CA ILE A 175 9.34 19.87 5.57
C ILE A 175 7.84 19.92 5.24
N MET A 176 7.46 19.50 4.04
CA MET A 176 6.06 19.44 3.61
C MET A 176 5.25 18.45 4.47
N ALA A 177 5.80 17.28 4.78
CA ALA A 177 5.12 16.28 5.60
C ALA A 177 4.87 16.80 7.04
N ARG A 178 5.82 17.51 7.62
CA ARG A 178 5.64 18.20 8.92
C ARG A 178 4.59 19.30 8.87
N THR A 179 4.43 19.95 7.73
CA THR A 179 3.35 20.95 7.52
C THR A 179 1.99 20.28 7.42
N LEU A 180 1.91 19.12 6.74
CA LEU A 180 0.67 18.34 6.59
C LEU A 180 0.23 17.63 7.86
N ASP A 181 1.19 17.14 8.66
CA ASP A 181 0.94 16.50 9.96
C ASP A 181 2.03 16.95 10.96
N PRO A 182 1.80 18.06 11.70
CA PRO A 182 2.77 18.58 12.66
C PRO A 182 3.08 17.64 13.83
N THR A 183 2.26 16.60 14.03
CA THR A 183 2.46 15.61 15.08
C THR A 183 3.29 14.41 14.63
N LEU A 184 3.64 14.35 13.35
CA LEU A 184 4.32 13.23 12.76
C LEU A 184 5.82 13.23 13.13
N MET A 185 6.25 12.16 13.77
CA MET A 185 7.68 11.91 13.98
C MET A 185 8.30 11.46 12.65
N ILE A 186 8.93 12.40 11.94
CA ILE A 186 9.51 12.19 10.61
C ILE A 186 10.86 12.87 10.49
N ASP A 187 11.83 12.19 9.87
CA ASP A 187 13.14 12.75 9.58
C ASP A 187 13.76 12.16 8.31
N GLY A 188 14.82 12.80 7.82
CA GLY A 188 15.59 12.44 6.62
C GLY A 188 16.02 13.68 5.82
N PRO A 189 16.74 13.46 4.71
CA PRO A 189 17.11 12.16 4.09
C PRO A 189 18.09 11.36 4.94
N MET A 190 17.92 10.04 4.99
CA MET A 190 18.85 9.16 5.69
C MET A 190 18.99 7.79 5.02
N GLN A 191 20.11 7.12 5.28
CA GLN A 191 20.33 5.75 4.83
C GLN A 191 19.51 4.77 5.68
N SER A 192 19.29 3.57 5.16
CA SER A 192 18.45 2.57 5.82
C SER A 192 19.04 2.02 7.11
N ASP A 193 20.36 1.94 7.23
CA ASP A 193 21.06 1.57 8.46
C ASP A 193 20.89 2.64 9.54
N THR A 194 21.04 3.91 9.19
CA THR A 194 20.76 5.04 10.09
C THR A 194 19.29 5.03 10.54
N ALA A 195 18.36 4.72 9.65
CA ALA A 195 16.93 4.65 10.00
C ALA A 195 16.59 3.51 10.97
N LEU A 196 17.31 2.38 10.90
CA LEU A 196 16.91 1.14 11.56
C LEU A 196 17.81 0.71 12.72
N ASN A 197 19.06 1.21 12.80
CA ASN A 197 20.05 0.81 13.79
C ASN A 197 20.27 1.91 14.84
N PRO A 198 19.89 1.68 16.12
CA PRO A 198 20.10 2.66 17.18
C PRO A 198 21.55 3.10 17.36
N SER A 199 22.52 2.20 17.20
CA SER A 199 23.94 2.54 17.38
C SER A 199 24.45 3.51 16.30
N VAL A 200 23.89 3.44 15.07
CA VAL A 200 24.21 4.41 14.01
C VAL A 200 23.51 5.75 14.28
N GLN A 201 22.31 5.71 14.89
CA GLN A 201 21.58 6.94 15.24
C GLN A 201 22.32 7.80 16.27
N GLU A 202 23.10 7.19 17.15
CA GLU A 202 23.92 7.90 18.15
C GLU A 202 24.94 8.85 17.51
N GLU A 203 25.36 8.60 16.26
CA GLU A 203 26.25 9.49 15.49
C GLU A 203 25.56 10.78 15.03
N TYR A 204 24.21 10.82 15.11
CA TYR A 204 23.38 11.96 14.64
C TYR A 204 22.51 12.51 15.77
N PRO A 205 23.07 13.17 16.79
CA PRO A 205 22.31 13.64 17.97
C PRO A 205 21.24 14.69 17.65
N PHE A 206 21.28 15.29 16.47
CA PHE A 206 20.27 16.25 15.98
C PHE A 206 19.06 15.57 15.34
N MET A 207 19.10 14.25 15.12
CA MET A 207 18.02 13.49 14.50
C MET A 207 16.74 13.57 15.31
N GLN A 208 15.61 13.75 14.64
CA GLN A 208 14.31 13.93 15.29
C GLN A 208 13.54 12.61 15.48
N LEU A 209 14.05 11.49 14.96
CA LEU A 209 13.50 10.18 15.25
C LEU A 209 14.01 9.68 16.61
N VAL A 210 13.08 9.28 17.47
CA VAL A 210 13.41 8.63 18.73
C VAL A 210 13.32 7.11 18.56
N GLY A 211 14.47 6.48 18.38
CA GLY A 211 14.60 5.04 18.13
C GLY A 211 14.34 4.62 16.68
N PRO A 212 14.45 3.32 16.39
CA PRO A 212 14.39 2.81 15.02
C PRO A 212 13.09 3.15 14.31
N ALA A 213 13.18 3.53 13.05
CA ALA A 213 12.02 3.76 12.20
C ALA A 213 11.19 2.48 12.04
N ASN A 214 9.88 2.65 11.90
CA ASN A 214 8.94 1.60 11.56
C ASN A 214 8.10 1.92 10.31
N VAL A 215 8.28 3.11 9.76
CA VAL A 215 7.72 3.54 8.47
C VAL A 215 8.87 4.00 7.61
N LEU A 216 9.10 3.32 6.49
CA LEU A 216 10.20 3.56 5.56
C LEU A 216 9.62 4.09 4.24
N ILE A 217 9.97 5.32 3.89
CA ILE A 217 9.56 5.94 2.63
C ILE A 217 10.75 5.96 1.68
N LEU A 218 10.57 5.31 0.54
CA LEU A 218 11.63 5.17 -0.45
C LEU A 218 11.52 6.25 -1.54
N PRO A 219 12.65 6.68 -2.11
CA PRO A 219 12.69 7.85 -3.00
C PRO A 219 12.02 7.64 -4.36
N ASN A 220 11.80 6.40 -4.77
CA ASN A 220 11.15 6.04 -6.03
C ASN A 220 10.73 4.57 -6.05
N LEU A 221 9.88 4.21 -7.03
CA LEU A 221 9.34 2.87 -7.19
C LEU A 221 10.41 1.80 -7.37
N ALA A 222 11.49 2.08 -8.11
CA ALA A 222 12.52 1.09 -8.38
C ALA A 222 13.24 0.68 -7.10
N SER A 223 13.68 1.67 -6.29
CA SER A 223 14.34 1.38 -5.00
C SER A 223 13.39 0.68 -4.03
N ALA A 224 12.12 1.08 -3.99
CA ALA A 224 11.13 0.48 -3.12
C ALA A 224 10.81 -0.97 -3.49
N ASN A 225 10.61 -1.24 -4.77
CA ASN A 225 10.30 -2.59 -5.25
C ASN A 225 11.46 -3.56 -5.04
N ILE A 226 12.71 -3.13 -5.32
CA ILE A 226 13.91 -3.94 -5.09
C ILE A 226 14.08 -4.21 -3.59
N ALA A 227 14.00 -3.18 -2.74
CA ALA A 227 14.15 -3.34 -1.30
C ALA A 227 13.09 -4.28 -0.70
N TYR A 228 11.82 -4.10 -1.08
CA TYR A 228 10.73 -4.97 -0.66
C TYR A 228 10.99 -6.42 -1.06
N LYS A 229 11.38 -6.70 -2.31
CA LYS A 229 11.65 -8.06 -2.79
C LYS A 229 12.83 -8.72 -2.09
N LEU A 230 13.89 -7.98 -1.80
CA LEU A 230 15.04 -8.49 -1.04
C LEU A 230 14.66 -8.81 0.41
N LEU A 231 13.84 -7.96 1.05
CA LEU A 231 13.34 -8.22 2.39
C LEU A 231 12.41 -9.45 2.41
N GLU A 232 11.50 -9.58 1.44
CA GLU A 232 10.62 -10.75 1.29
C GLU A 232 11.43 -12.05 1.21
N LEU A 233 12.46 -12.11 0.37
CA LEU A 233 13.33 -13.28 0.26
C LEU A 233 14.09 -13.58 1.56
N SER A 234 14.60 -12.56 2.22
CA SER A 234 15.30 -12.70 3.50
C SER A 234 14.39 -13.27 4.60
N LEU A 235 13.12 -12.90 4.61
CA LEU A 235 12.13 -13.40 5.59
C LEU A 235 11.74 -14.86 5.33
N ILE A 236 11.65 -15.28 4.08
CA ILE A 236 11.36 -16.69 3.71
C ILE A 236 12.45 -17.62 4.22
N HIS A 237 13.72 -17.24 4.06
CA HIS A 237 14.84 -18.06 4.54
C HIS A 237 14.98 -18.12 6.08
N ILE A 238 14.42 -17.16 6.81
CA ILE A 238 14.44 -17.14 8.29
C ILE A 238 13.31 -18.02 8.87
N SER A 239 12.25 -18.24 8.12
CA SER A 239 11.08 -19.03 8.56
C SER A 239 11.16 -20.52 8.21
N GLU A 240 12.11 -20.95 7.41
CA GLU A 240 12.36 -22.40 7.24
C GLU A 240 13.11 -22.94 8.45
N PRO A 241 12.52 -23.89 9.23
CA PRO A 241 13.28 -24.62 10.21
C PRO A 241 14.39 -25.36 9.49
N THR A 242 15.63 -25.12 9.86
CA THR A 242 16.78 -25.91 9.41
C THR A 242 16.44 -27.38 9.64
N ARG A 243 16.10 -28.10 8.58
CA ARG A 243 16.04 -29.57 8.64
C ARG A 243 17.45 -30.04 8.94
N PRO A 244 17.66 -30.80 10.03
CA PRO A 244 18.96 -31.45 10.24
C PRO A 244 19.23 -32.32 9.04
N LEU A 245 20.33 -32.09 8.34
CA LEU A 245 20.86 -33.02 7.37
C LEU A 245 21.34 -34.27 8.15
N HIS A 246 20.54 -35.28 8.14
CA HIS A 246 20.97 -36.62 8.55
C HIS A 246 21.55 -37.38 7.34
#